data_8310a27e5049d39cf478e71a1381fef8
#
_entry.id   8310a27e5049d39cf478e71a1381fef8
#
_cell.length_a   1.000
_cell.length_b   1.000
_cell.length_c   1.000
_cell.angle_alpha   90.00
_cell.angle_beta   90.00
_cell.angle_gamma   90.00
#
_symmetry.space_group_name_H-M   'P 1'
#
loop_
_entity.id
_entity.type
_entity.pdbx_description
1 polymer ?
#
loop_
_entity_poly.entity_id
_entity_poly.type
_entity_poly.pdbx_seq_one_letter_code
_entity_poly.pdbx_strand_id
1 'polypeptide(L)'
;NSEKEQLLKLKQELSLKYPRKQTSENKTRKSAATDPIIQNGYEGNAPGGSVPCDNTLAISNSGIVMTARNSTYMIYDTNGDSVMVSGPLRDFIPGVPGALNDYDPKVIYDPMEDRFILLFLLGNSPPSTYIVACFPEPSDPTGTWNMYYLDGDPFSTGHWSDSPAMSLSE
;
A
#
# COMPACT_ATOMS: atom_id res chain seq x y z
N ASN A 1 22.85 -9.57 18.73
CA ASN A 1 23.18 -10.87 18.12
C ASN A 1 22.50 -12.05 18.82
N SER A 2 22.30 -12.02 20.17
CA SER A 2 21.70 -13.14 20.90
C SER A 2 20.22 -13.40 20.57
N GLU A 3 19.41 -12.39 20.37
CA GLU A 3 17.98 -12.54 20.04
C GLU A 3 17.76 -13.19 18.66
N LYS A 4 18.55 -12.80 17.68
CA LYS A 4 18.49 -13.39 16.34
C LYS A 4 18.87 -14.87 16.34
N GLU A 5 19.86 -15.23 17.13
CA GLU A 5 20.29 -16.63 17.30
C GLU A 5 19.24 -17.46 18.04
N GLN A 6 18.60 -16.90 19.06
CA GLN A 6 17.49 -17.54 19.77
C GLN A 6 16.28 -17.76 18.86
N LEU A 7 15.91 -16.78 18.03
CA LEU A 7 14.84 -16.90 17.04
C LEU A 7 15.14 -17.96 15.98
N LEU A 8 16.38 -18.09 15.54
CA LEU A 8 16.79 -19.12 14.58
C LEU A 8 16.71 -20.52 15.19
N LYS A 9 17.15 -20.69 16.43
CA LYS A 9 17.01 -21.95 17.16
C LYS A 9 15.53 -22.34 17.34
N LEU A 10 14.70 -21.39 17.78
CA LEU A 10 13.28 -21.62 17.93
C LEU A 10 12.61 -22.01 16.61
N LYS A 11 12.94 -21.38 15.49
CA LYS A 11 12.46 -21.75 14.16
C LYS A 11 12.87 -23.16 13.78
N GLN A 12 14.10 -23.56 14.06
CA GLN A 12 14.58 -24.92 13.80
C GLN A 12 13.84 -25.95 14.65
N GLU A 13 13.69 -25.73 15.94
CA GLU A 13 12.94 -26.60 16.85
C GLU A 13 11.47 -26.75 16.43
N LEU A 14 10.82 -25.63 16.07
CA LEU A 14 9.44 -25.66 15.59
C LEU A 14 9.30 -26.40 14.24
N SER A 15 10.27 -26.27 13.36
CA SER A 15 10.24 -27.00 12.07
C SER A 15 10.44 -28.53 12.23
N LEU A 16 11.19 -28.94 13.25
CA LEU A 16 11.34 -30.35 13.61
C LEU A 16 10.10 -30.90 14.33
N LYS A 17 9.52 -30.12 15.22
CA LYS A 17 8.33 -30.50 15.99
C LYS A 17 7.05 -30.52 15.14
N TYR A 18 6.98 -29.65 14.15
CA TYR A 18 5.84 -29.49 13.23
C TYR A 18 6.35 -29.57 11.78
N PRO A 19 6.78 -30.76 11.31
CA PRO A 19 7.25 -30.88 9.94
C PRO A 19 6.10 -30.51 9.00
N ARG A 20 6.38 -29.61 8.02
CA ARG A 20 5.42 -29.33 6.97
C ARG A 20 5.10 -30.65 6.28
N LYS A 21 3.84 -31.08 6.29
CA LYS A 21 3.38 -32.16 5.43
C LYS A 21 3.78 -31.78 4.00
N GLN A 22 4.78 -32.45 3.47
CA GLN A 22 5.00 -32.41 2.03
C GLN A 22 3.74 -33.05 1.44
N THR A 23 2.85 -32.25 0.91
CA THR A 23 1.82 -32.74 0.00
C THR A 23 2.56 -33.23 -1.23
N SER A 24 2.91 -34.51 -1.20
CA SER A 24 3.45 -35.23 -2.35
C SER A 24 2.31 -35.52 -3.33
N GLU A 25 1.75 -34.50 -3.89
CA GLU A 25 1.08 -34.57 -5.17
C GLU A 25 1.46 -33.29 -5.90
N ASN A 26 2.54 -33.38 -6.67
CA ASN A 26 2.66 -32.59 -7.88
C ASN A 26 1.46 -32.98 -8.76
N LYS A 27 0.27 -32.50 -8.40
CA LYS A 27 -0.77 -32.28 -9.40
C LYS A 27 -0.17 -31.25 -10.33
N THR A 28 0.47 -31.75 -11.39
CA THR A 28 0.75 -30.95 -12.55
C THR A 28 -0.56 -30.30 -12.90
N ARG A 29 -0.77 -29.05 -12.44
CA ARG A 29 -1.79 -28.20 -13.01
C ARG A 29 -1.42 -28.16 -14.48
N LYS A 30 -2.13 -28.92 -15.31
CA LYS A 30 -2.19 -28.67 -16.74
C LYS A 30 -2.93 -27.33 -16.87
N SER A 31 -2.20 -26.26 -16.56
CA SER A 31 -2.62 -24.92 -16.88
C SER A 31 -2.48 -24.80 -18.39
N ALA A 32 -3.58 -24.86 -19.09
CA ALA A 32 -3.65 -24.34 -20.44
C ALA A 32 -3.70 -22.79 -20.41
N ALA A 33 -3.13 -22.17 -19.37
CA ALA A 33 -2.93 -20.74 -19.35
C ALA A 33 -1.82 -20.42 -20.35
N THR A 34 -2.17 -19.68 -21.38
CA THR A 34 -1.19 -19.02 -22.24
C THR A 34 -0.27 -18.16 -21.35
N ASP A 35 1.01 -18.11 -21.66
CA ASP A 35 1.94 -17.22 -20.96
C ASP A 35 1.38 -15.79 -21.00
N PRO A 36 1.49 -15.02 -19.92
CA PRO A 36 1.02 -13.64 -19.90
C PRO A 36 1.77 -12.85 -20.97
N ILE A 37 1.02 -12.13 -21.78
CA ILE A 37 1.59 -11.22 -22.79
C ILE A 37 1.75 -9.86 -22.12
N ILE A 38 2.99 -9.38 -22.04
CA ILE A 38 3.29 -8.01 -21.63
C ILE A 38 2.96 -7.11 -22.83
N GLN A 39 1.90 -6.33 -22.70
CA GLN A 39 1.47 -5.42 -23.77
C GLN A 39 2.19 -4.07 -23.66
N ASN A 40 2.29 -3.51 -22.47
CA ASN A 40 2.91 -2.22 -22.21
C ASN A 40 3.72 -2.28 -20.91
N GLY A 41 4.78 -1.49 -20.83
CA GLY A 41 5.54 -1.23 -19.62
C GLY A 41 5.75 0.27 -19.46
N TYR A 42 5.75 0.76 -18.24
CA TYR A 42 6.02 2.16 -17.93
C TYR A 42 6.88 2.28 -16.68
N GLU A 43 7.59 3.39 -16.57
CA GLU A 43 8.36 3.70 -15.37
C GLU A 43 7.39 4.02 -14.23
N GLY A 44 7.46 3.23 -13.17
CA GLY A 44 6.74 3.49 -11.93
C GLY A 44 7.37 4.60 -11.09
N ASN A 45 6.94 4.72 -9.84
CA ASN A 45 7.59 5.63 -8.90
C ASN A 45 9.09 5.32 -8.79
N ALA A 46 9.94 6.32 -9.04
CA ALA A 46 11.37 6.17 -8.89
C ALA A 46 11.73 5.75 -7.46
N PRO A 47 12.80 4.95 -7.25
CA PRO A 47 13.21 4.55 -5.91
C PRO A 47 13.51 5.79 -5.07
N GLY A 48 12.96 5.83 -3.85
CA GLY A 48 13.19 6.91 -2.88
C GLY A 48 14.24 6.51 -1.85
N GLY A 49 14.54 7.42 -0.92
CA GLY A 49 15.44 7.16 0.21
C GLY A 49 14.82 6.34 1.34
N SER A 50 13.52 6.01 1.26
CA SER A 50 12.84 5.25 2.32
C SER A 50 13.11 3.75 2.22
N VAL A 51 13.38 3.13 3.34
CA VAL A 51 13.58 1.67 3.48
C VAL A 51 12.79 1.18 4.70
N PRO A 52 11.78 0.34 4.50
CA PRO A 52 11.25 -0.18 3.24
C PRO A 52 10.57 0.89 2.37
N CYS A 53 10.31 0.58 1.11
CA CYS A 53 9.63 1.51 0.19
C CYS A 53 8.10 1.37 0.21
N ASP A 54 7.57 0.24 0.68
CA ASP A 54 6.14 -0.07 0.88
C ASP A 54 5.25 0.30 -0.32
N ASN A 55 5.60 -0.26 -1.48
CA ASN A 55 4.92 0.00 -2.73
C ASN A 55 3.49 -0.54 -2.74
N THR A 56 2.60 0.24 -3.32
CA THR A 56 1.21 -0.15 -3.58
C THR A 56 0.75 0.42 -4.92
N LEU A 57 -0.19 -0.24 -5.58
CA LEU A 57 -0.81 0.28 -6.79
C LEU A 57 -2.23 -0.27 -6.99
N ALA A 58 -3.04 0.47 -7.71
CA ALA A 58 -4.32 0.03 -8.26
C ALA A 58 -4.51 0.59 -9.67
N ILE A 59 -5.34 -0.07 -10.47
CA ILE A 59 -5.70 0.34 -11.82
C ILE A 59 -7.22 0.46 -11.94
N SER A 60 -7.67 1.53 -12.56
CA SER A 60 -9.09 1.76 -12.85
C SER A 60 -9.55 1.01 -14.12
N ASN A 61 -10.87 0.89 -14.28
CA ASN A 61 -11.47 0.34 -15.50
C ASN A 61 -11.12 1.15 -16.76
N SER A 62 -10.82 2.44 -16.62
CA SER A 62 -10.41 3.34 -17.71
C SER A 62 -8.92 3.29 -18.05
N GLY A 63 -8.12 2.50 -17.30
CA GLY A 63 -6.67 2.40 -17.53
C GLY A 63 -5.84 3.47 -16.81
N ILE A 64 -6.41 4.17 -15.84
CA ILE A 64 -5.65 5.04 -14.97
C ILE A 64 -5.00 4.18 -13.86
N VAL A 65 -3.72 4.36 -13.63
CA VAL A 65 -2.97 3.70 -12.55
C VAL A 65 -2.61 4.71 -11.49
N MET A 66 -2.94 4.42 -10.24
CA MET A 66 -2.42 5.15 -9.11
C MET A 66 -1.42 4.27 -8.37
N THR A 67 -0.21 4.78 -8.19
CA THR A 67 0.84 4.13 -7.40
C THR A 67 1.22 5.01 -6.22
N ALA A 68 1.58 4.40 -5.11
CA ALA A 68 2.15 5.11 -3.98
C ALA A 68 3.29 4.29 -3.36
N ARG A 69 4.19 4.98 -2.68
CA ARG A 69 5.25 4.43 -1.84
C ARG A 69 5.53 5.40 -0.69
N ASN A 70 6.33 5.04 0.24
CA ASN A 70 6.83 5.96 1.27
C ASN A 70 7.69 7.08 0.64
N SER A 71 7.35 8.33 0.63
CA SER A 71 6.17 9.11 1.05
C SER A 71 5.66 9.88 -0.18
N THR A 72 5.48 9.21 -1.32
CA THR A 72 5.13 9.81 -2.62
C THR A 72 4.06 9.01 -3.34
N TYR A 73 3.37 9.67 -4.28
CA TYR A 73 2.40 9.05 -5.17
C TYR A 73 2.64 9.47 -6.63
N MET A 74 2.05 8.70 -7.54
CA MET A 74 2.00 9.01 -8.96
C MET A 74 0.70 8.47 -9.55
N ILE A 75 0.08 9.25 -10.42
CA ILE A 75 -1.08 8.88 -11.23
C ILE A 75 -0.64 8.88 -12.68
N TYR A 76 -0.92 7.79 -13.38
CA TYR A 76 -0.44 7.51 -14.71
C TYR A 76 -1.59 7.08 -15.60
N ASP A 77 -1.66 7.63 -16.84
CA ASP A 77 -2.59 7.19 -17.86
C ASP A 77 -1.92 6.17 -18.79
N THR A 78 -2.38 4.92 -18.74
CA THR A 78 -1.85 3.86 -19.59
C THR A 78 -2.22 4.02 -21.06
N ASN A 79 -3.31 4.73 -21.38
CA ASN A 79 -3.74 4.97 -22.74
C ASN A 79 -2.95 6.09 -23.43
N GLY A 80 -2.64 7.13 -22.64
CA GLY A 80 -1.81 8.26 -23.08
C GLY A 80 -0.32 8.04 -22.89
N ASP A 81 0.09 6.94 -22.23
CA ASP A 81 1.47 6.63 -21.88
C ASP A 81 2.16 7.82 -21.18
N SER A 82 1.49 8.39 -20.20
CA SER A 82 1.94 9.62 -19.56
C SER A 82 1.63 9.72 -18.08
N VAL A 83 2.55 10.36 -17.33
CA VAL A 83 2.31 10.77 -15.95
C VAL A 83 1.35 11.96 -15.96
N MET A 84 0.20 11.81 -15.30
CA MET A 84 -0.80 12.86 -15.16
C MET A 84 -0.43 13.79 -14.00
N VAL A 85 -0.11 13.21 -12.85
CA VAL A 85 0.32 13.94 -11.65
C VAL A 85 1.23 13.07 -10.79
N SER A 86 2.18 13.68 -10.11
CA SER A 86 3.00 13.03 -9.08
C SER A 86 3.41 14.04 -8.02
N GLY A 87 3.56 13.56 -6.79
CA GLY A 87 3.94 14.44 -5.68
C GLY A 87 4.18 13.66 -4.39
N PRO A 88 4.45 14.39 -3.30
CA PRO A 88 4.52 13.79 -1.98
C PRO A 88 3.11 13.48 -1.44
N LEU A 89 2.98 12.47 -0.58
CA LEU A 89 1.70 12.15 0.09
C LEU A 89 1.14 13.34 0.89
N ARG A 90 2.00 14.26 1.27
CA ARG A 90 1.62 15.53 1.93
C ARG A 90 0.69 16.42 1.13
N ASP A 91 0.63 16.27 -0.18
CA ASP A 91 -0.30 17.03 -1.01
C ASP A 91 -1.75 16.75 -0.63
N PHE A 92 -2.02 15.55 -0.07
CA PHE A 92 -3.35 15.17 0.43
C PHE A 92 -3.69 15.72 1.82
N ILE A 93 -2.72 16.32 2.54
CA ILE A 93 -2.90 16.78 3.92
C ILE A 93 -2.43 18.25 4.10
N PRO A 94 -2.94 19.19 3.31
CA PRO A 94 -2.53 20.58 3.41
C PRO A 94 -2.82 21.15 4.82
N GLY A 95 -1.87 21.89 5.38
CA GLY A 95 -1.99 22.48 6.71
C GLY A 95 -1.60 21.58 7.89
N VAL A 96 -1.29 20.30 7.65
CA VAL A 96 -0.73 19.44 8.70
C VAL A 96 0.75 19.80 8.93
N PRO A 97 1.21 19.96 10.18
CA PRO A 97 2.59 20.31 10.48
C PRO A 97 3.60 19.34 9.81
N GLY A 98 4.64 19.90 9.18
CA GLY A 98 5.65 19.13 8.46
C GLY A 98 6.52 18.19 9.31
N ALA A 99 6.36 18.25 10.65
CA ALA A 99 7.07 17.40 11.60
C ALA A 99 6.53 15.96 11.69
N LEU A 100 5.30 15.70 11.17
CA LEU A 100 4.72 14.36 11.16
C LEU A 100 5.18 13.60 9.90
N ASN A 101 5.60 12.36 10.08
CA ASN A 101 5.93 11.48 8.96
C ASN A 101 4.67 10.93 8.32
N ASP A 102 4.71 10.77 7.01
CA ASP A 102 3.69 10.12 6.21
C ASP A 102 4.29 8.84 5.60
N TYR A 103 3.66 7.69 5.83
CA TYR A 103 4.22 6.38 5.51
C TYR A 103 3.16 5.30 5.31
N ASP A 104 3.58 4.12 4.88
CA ASP A 104 2.78 2.92 4.66
C ASP A 104 1.52 3.14 3.81
N PRO A 105 1.64 3.73 2.61
CA PRO A 105 0.48 3.95 1.78
C PRO A 105 -0.16 2.63 1.32
N LYS A 106 -1.48 2.65 1.14
CA LYS A 106 -2.25 1.61 0.46
C LYS A 106 -3.19 2.27 -0.53
N VAL A 107 -3.22 1.73 -1.74
CA VAL A 107 -4.14 2.16 -2.78
C VAL A 107 -4.99 0.98 -3.20
N ILE A 108 -6.30 1.19 -3.30
CA ILE A 108 -7.23 0.28 -3.96
C ILE A 108 -8.10 1.06 -4.93
N TYR A 109 -8.72 0.36 -5.86
CA TYR A 109 -9.73 0.91 -6.75
C TYR A 109 -11.06 0.22 -6.50
N ASP A 110 -12.10 1.01 -6.30
CA ASP A 110 -13.47 0.56 -6.17
C ASP A 110 -14.14 0.60 -7.55
N PRO A 111 -14.38 -0.57 -8.18
CA PRO A 111 -14.97 -0.62 -9.51
C PRO A 111 -16.47 -0.31 -9.54
N MET A 112 -17.15 -0.36 -8.39
CA MET A 112 -18.59 -0.06 -8.29
C MET A 112 -18.85 1.44 -8.27
N GLU A 113 -18.01 2.16 -7.53
CA GLU A 113 -18.09 3.61 -7.38
C GLU A 113 -17.14 4.34 -8.34
N ASP A 114 -16.38 3.60 -9.16
CA ASP A 114 -15.38 4.12 -10.12
C ASP A 114 -14.41 5.11 -9.49
N ARG A 115 -13.84 4.75 -8.34
CA ARG A 115 -12.94 5.65 -7.60
C ARG A 115 -11.75 4.93 -6.99
N PHE A 116 -10.64 5.65 -6.86
CA PHE A 116 -9.52 5.23 -6.03
C PHE A 116 -9.79 5.52 -4.56
N ILE A 117 -9.19 4.73 -3.70
CA ILE A 117 -9.11 4.98 -2.26
C ILE A 117 -7.64 4.91 -1.90
N LEU A 118 -7.13 5.98 -1.33
CA LEU A 118 -5.77 6.06 -0.79
C LEU A 118 -5.84 6.10 0.73
N LEU A 119 -5.08 5.24 1.38
CA LEU A 119 -4.91 5.26 2.82
C LEU A 119 -3.42 5.34 3.11
N PHE A 120 -3.02 6.12 4.12
CA PHE A 120 -1.64 6.14 4.62
C PHE A 120 -1.63 6.52 6.10
N LEU A 121 -0.51 6.26 6.74
CA LEU A 121 -0.29 6.59 8.14
C LEU A 121 0.39 7.94 8.25
N LEU A 122 0.07 8.66 9.33
CA LEU A 122 0.63 9.96 9.65
C LEU A 122 1.06 10.02 11.11
N GLY A 123 2.28 10.51 11.37
CA GLY A 123 2.86 10.54 12.70
C GLY A 123 3.56 9.22 13.07
N ASN A 124 4.38 9.25 14.11
CA ASN A 124 5.16 8.10 14.56
C ASN A 124 5.31 8.02 16.08
N SER A 125 4.47 8.76 16.80
CA SER A 125 4.44 8.74 18.27
C SER A 125 3.10 9.20 18.79
N PRO A 126 2.53 8.54 19.79
CA PRO A 126 1.35 9.03 20.49
C PRO A 126 1.63 10.39 21.17
N PRO A 127 0.64 11.30 21.22
CA PRO A 127 -0.74 11.18 20.73
C PRO A 127 -0.92 11.62 19.27
N SER A 128 0.14 11.89 18.53
CA SER A 128 0.08 12.47 17.18
C SER A 128 0.23 11.38 16.12
N THR A 129 -0.69 10.43 16.11
CA THR A 129 -0.74 9.34 15.12
C THR A 129 -2.13 9.22 14.54
N TYR A 130 -2.21 9.09 13.21
CA TYR A 130 -3.47 9.06 12.47
C TYR A 130 -3.40 8.04 11.33
N ILE A 131 -4.56 7.48 11.00
CA ILE A 131 -4.82 6.81 9.74
C ILE A 131 -5.56 7.79 8.86
N VAL A 132 -4.98 8.16 7.73
CA VAL A 132 -5.58 9.10 6.78
C VAL A 132 -6.21 8.34 5.64
N ALA A 133 -7.51 8.49 5.43
CA ALA A 133 -8.24 7.91 4.32
C ALA A 133 -8.66 9.01 3.36
N CYS A 134 -8.30 8.88 2.07
CA CYS A 134 -8.51 9.88 1.04
C CYS A 134 -9.37 9.31 -0.09
N PHE A 135 -10.36 10.10 -0.53
CA PHE A 135 -11.30 9.76 -1.60
C PHE A 135 -11.37 10.90 -2.59
N PRO A 136 -11.18 10.67 -3.91
CA PRO A 136 -11.31 11.72 -4.92
C PRO A 136 -12.76 12.16 -5.11
N GLU A 137 -12.94 13.37 -5.61
CA GLU A 137 -14.24 13.95 -6.00
C GLU A 137 -14.29 14.17 -7.53
N PRO A 138 -15.32 13.68 -8.17
CA PRO A 138 -15.98 12.39 -8.11
C PRO A 138 -15.03 11.26 -8.49
N SER A 139 -14.89 10.76 -9.69
CA SER A 139 -13.98 9.65 -10.04
C SER A 139 -12.60 10.11 -10.58
N ASP A 140 -12.36 11.41 -10.68
CA ASP A 140 -11.11 11.97 -11.19
C ASP A 140 -10.00 11.96 -10.11
N PRO A 141 -9.00 11.09 -10.19
CA PRO A 141 -7.94 11.03 -9.19
C PRO A 141 -6.95 12.21 -9.27
N THR A 142 -7.04 13.04 -10.32
CA THR A 142 -6.20 14.25 -10.47
C THR A 142 -6.86 15.50 -9.88
N GLY A 143 -8.13 15.40 -9.51
CA GLY A 143 -8.94 16.49 -8.97
C GLY A 143 -8.79 16.67 -7.45
N THR A 144 -9.89 17.11 -6.85
CA THR A 144 -9.97 17.33 -5.39
C THR A 144 -10.19 16.02 -4.65
N TRP A 145 -9.60 15.92 -3.47
CA TRP A 145 -9.74 14.74 -2.59
C TRP A 145 -10.34 15.15 -1.24
N ASN A 146 -11.24 14.32 -0.72
CA ASN A 146 -11.74 14.39 0.65
C ASN A 146 -10.86 13.56 1.56
N MET A 147 -10.42 14.11 2.67
CA MET A 147 -9.54 13.46 3.63
C MET A 147 -10.24 13.26 4.96
N TYR A 148 -10.10 12.06 5.50
CA TYR A 148 -10.62 11.67 6.81
C TYR A 148 -9.47 11.22 7.70
N TYR A 149 -9.44 11.78 8.91
CA TYR A 149 -8.41 11.46 9.90
C TYR A 149 -9.03 10.59 10.97
N LEU A 150 -8.56 9.37 11.07
CA LEU A 150 -8.91 8.44 12.13
C LEU A 150 -7.78 8.43 13.17
N ASP A 151 -8.16 8.34 14.45
CA ASP A 151 -7.18 8.23 15.53
C ASP A 151 -6.35 6.95 15.36
N GLY A 152 -5.03 7.07 15.36
CA GLY A 152 -4.11 5.94 15.27
C GLY A 152 -3.91 5.19 16.58
N ASP A 153 -4.34 5.75 17.74
CA ASP A 153 -4.35 5.10 19.05
C ASP A 153 -5.71 5.30 19.75
N PRO A 154 -6.83 4.78 19.17
CA PRO A 154 -8.19 5.04 19.66
C PRO A 154 -8.46 4.50 21.07
N PHE A 155 -7.59 3.66 21.59
CA PHE A 155 -7.71 3.08 22.94
C PHE A 155 -6.72 3.68 23.94
N SER A 156 -5.97 4.70 23.55
CA SER A 156 -4.97 5.39 24.39
C SER A 156 -3.98 4.42 25.04
N THR A 157 -3.50 3.48 24.25
CA THR A 157 -2.57 2.43 24.68
C THR A 157 -1.11 2.89 24.74
N GLY A 158 -0.82 4.06 24.16
CA GLY A 158 0.53 4.58 23.99
C GLY A 158 1.28 3.93 22.81
N HIS A 159 0.57 3.26 21.91
CA HIS A 159 1.09 2.72 20.66
C HIS A 159 0.63 3.55 19.47
N TRP A 160 1.24 3.36 18.32
CA TRP A 160 0.80 3.94 17.06
C TRP A 160 0.40 2.82 16.08
N SER A 161 -0.44 3.18 15.09
CA SER A 161 -0.80 2.26 14.00
C SER A 161 0.38 2.05 13.07
N ASP A 162 0.51 0.82 12.54
CA ASP A 162 1.57 0.41 11.62
C ASP A 162 1.02 -0.59 10.61
N SER A 163 1.57 -0.61 9.39
CA SER A 163 1.23 -1.57 8.33
C SER A 163 -0.27 -1.74 8.08
N PRO A 164 -1.01 -0.70 7.68
CA PRO A 164 -2.45 -0.77 7.52
C PRO A 164 -2.85 -1.73 6.40
N ALA A 165 -4.01 -2.36 6.56
CA ALA A 165 -4.66 -3.15 5.52
C ALA A 165 -6.02 -2.55 5.17
N MET A 166 -6.40 -2.64 3.91
CA MET A 166 -7.65 -2.10 3.40
C MET A 166 -8.32 -3.10 2.45
N SER A 167 -9.64 -3.22 2.53
CA SER A 167 -10.45 -4.02 1.63
C SER A 167 -11.81 -3.35 1.42
N LEU A 168 -12.47 -3.72 0.31
CA LEU A 168 -13.87 -3.37 0.05
C LEU A 168 -14.75 -4.50 0.55
N SER A 169 -15.95 -4.16 1.04
CA SER A 169 -17.04 -5.11 1.31
C SER A 169 -18.11 -4.96 0.25
N GLU A 170 -18.73 -6.07 -0.13
CA GLU A 170 -19.94 -6.08 -0.96
C GLU A 170 -21.14 -5.53 -0.20
#